data_8a79293b5da5f263de0e01ac0afb1185
#
_entry.id   8a79293b5da5f263de0e01ac0afb1185
#
_cell.length_a   1.000
_cell.length_b   1.000
_cell.length_c   1.000
_cell.angle_alpha   90.00
_cell.angle_beta   90.00
_cell.angle_gamma   90.00
#
_symmetry.space_group_name_H-M   'P 1'
#
loop_
_entity.id
_entity.type
_entity.pdbx_description
1 polymer ?
#
loop_
_entity_poly.entity_id
_entity_poly.type
_entity_poly.pdbx_seq_one_letter_code
_entity_poly.pdbx_strand_id
1 'polypeptide(L)'
;TEKKVIEQNVKKYEALKKTTIDRFGVNQLFSNMSDMNPAEMIGKKPDNVAFGLYKFMFTDSTWNIQRGEFGYRKYKPAKLMELFNNVAYINVNHSLNSFLTRSLQADSCEKIIQHQLEKLKENPQLHDSIEFNISRSSYVFDTEDEFAVEYKNIISPEEIQKWHQDLIEIDSLNKSTLEKNNETMLRAFSLLDGNFKYSKKENIKFIRDNMALPFTHHSRLGFVYFAQLNNLLRKDVITEAQKNSLLLSVKSISTKMKSDAYQVKLGKKSLSSFLDIYGHIRAGNYNLSSSNLKNNLEFTELLVHNSEPQDENISLQKVIFSNIDKYFELNNIPYTASAWVEMFQTAIATRENSKFYYTKGIDGILNEIEEQNISDEELFQRLNIEFSQENKINLDLKNTLMPDLISSSD
;
A
#
# COMPACT_ATOMS: atom_id res chain seq x y z
N THR A 1 30.70 -10.91 11.81
CA THR A 1 30.78 -9.65 12.52
C THR A 1 30.40 -8.51 11.57
N GLU A 2 30.17 -7.32 12.07
CA GLU A 2 29.65 -6.13 11.36
C GLU A 2 30.32 -5.90 9.99
N LYS A 3 31.65 -5.98 9.91
CA LYS A 3 32.38 -5.83 8.65
C LYS A 3 31.96 -6.82 7.55
N LYS A 4 31.69 -8.09 7.90
CA LYS A 4 31.20 -9.09 6.91
C LYS A 4 29.82 -8.75 6.39
N VAL A 5 28.95 -8.19 7.22
CA VAL A 5 27.60 -7.80 6.84
C VAL A 5 27.63 -6.59 5.92
N ILE A 6 28.44 -5.59 6.22
CA ILE A 6 28.68 -4.45 5.34
C ILE A 6 29.18 -4.94 3.97
N GLU A 7 30.20 -5.81 3.95
CA GLU A 7 30.72 -6.39 2.70
C GLU A 7 29.65 -7.18 1.91
N GLN A 8 28.78 -7.91 2.59
CA GLN A 8 27.67 -8.63 1.96
C GLN A 8 26.61 -7.67 1.37
N ASN A 9 26.23 -6.63 2.13
CA ASN A 9 25.27 -5.63 1.66
C ASN A 9 25.81 -4.86 0.45
N VAL A 10 27.09 -4.47 0.48
CA VAL A 10 27.76 -3.81 -0.67
C VAL A 10 27.78 -4.73 -1.89
N LYS A 11 28.17 -5.99 -1.74
CA LYS A 11 28.14 -6.97 -2.85
C LYS A 11 26.74 -7.15 -3.41
N LYS A 12 25.74 -7.24 -2.54
CA LYS A 12 24.33 -7.36 -2.94
C LYS A 12 23.87 -6.13 -3.70
N TYR A 13 24.14 -4.94 -3.20
CA TYR A 13 23.83 -3.67 -3.88
C TYR A 13 24.47 -3.60 -5.27
N GLU A 14 25.76 -3.90 -5.39
CA GLU A 14 26.47 -3.92 -6.67
C GLU A 14 25.96 -4.98 -7.66
N ALA A 15 25.50 -6.15 -7.15
CA ALA A 15 24.85 -7.16 -7.98
C ALA A 15 23.50 -6.66 -8.50
N LEU A 16 22.68 -6.05 -7.65
CA LEU A 16 21.38 -5.47 -8.04
C LEU A 16 21.55 -4.34 -9.06
N LYS A 17 22.59 -3.51 -8.92
CA LYS A 17 22.93 -2.43 -9.86
C LYS A 17 23.27 -2.95 -11.26
N LYS A 18 23.87 -4.14 -11.35
CA LYS A 18 24.23 -4.78 -12.63
C LYS A 18 23.07 -5.51 -13.29
N THR A 19 21.96 -5.71 -12.60
CA THR A 19 20.82 -6.41 -13.17
C THR A 19 20.18 -5.55 -14.25
N THR A 20 20.35 -5.97 -15.51
CA THR A 20 19.73 -5.30 -16.67
C THR A 20 18.24 -5.58 -16.64
N ILE A 21 17.45 -4.58 -16.21
CA ILE A 21 16.00 -4.65 -16.24
C ILE A 21 15.54 -3.62 -17.27
N ASP A 22 14.46 -3.93 -17.96
CA ASP A 22 13.78 -3.07 -18.91
C ASP A 22 13.09 -1.90 -18.15
N ARG A 23 13.88 -0.94 -17.69
CA ARG A 23 13.49 0.20 -16.86
C ARG A 23 14.24 1.46 -17.27
N PHE A 24 13.71 2.58 -16.87
CA PHE A 24 14.29 3.91 -17.05
C PHE A 24 15.03 4.36 -15.79
N GLY A 25 16.07 5.19 -15.99
CA GLY A 25 16.95 5.71 -14.93
C GLY A 25 18.00 4.71 -14.46
N VAL A 26 19.25 5.18 -14.37
CA VAL A 26 20.41 4.29 -14.06
C VAL A 26 20.69 4.16 -12.56
N ASN A 27 20.24 5.11 -11.74
CA ASN A 27 20.53 5.12 -10.32
C ASN A 27 19.57 4.22 -9.56
N GLN A 28 20.10 3.36 -8.69
CA GLN A 28 19.29 2.59 -7.76
C GLN A 28 19.28 3.25 -6.39
N LEU A 29 18.08 3.46 -5.89
CA LEU A 29 17.82 3.88 -4.52
C LEU A 29 16.89 2.84 -3.88
N PHE A 30 17.08 2.61 -2.59
CA PHE A 30 16.26 1.73 -1.80
C PHE A 30 15.73 2.49 -0.59
N SER A 31 14.42 2.45 -0.35
CA SER A 31 13.77 3.08 0.79
C SER A 31 13.05 2.03 1.64
N ASN A 32 13.14 2.14 2.95
CA ASN A 32 12.35 1.30 3.86
C ASN A 32 10.87 1.65 3.83
N MET A 33 10.49 2.79 3.25
CA MET A 33 9.13 3.23 3.01
C MET A 33 9.09 4.06 1.73
N SER A 34 8.46 3.54 0.68
CA SER A 34 8.29 4.20 -0.61
C SER A 34 6.81 4.44 -0.89
N ASP A 35 6.28 3.85 -1.97
CA ASP A 35 4.83 3.71 -2.24
C ASP A 35 4.21 2.51 -1.49
N MET A 36 5.03 1.74 -0.82
CA MET A 36 4.68 0.65 0.08
C MET A 36 5.44 0.79 1.39
N ASN A 37 4.80 0.45 2.50
CA ASN A 37 5.42 0.38 3.82
C ASN A 37 5.49 -1.08 4.29
N PRO A 38 6.56 -1.82 3.96
CA PRO A 38 6.69 -3.21 4.42
C PRO A 38 6.67 -3.32 5.94
N ALA A 39 7.26 -2.36 6.65
CA ALA A 39 7.35 -2.40 8.10
C ALA A 39 5.98 -2.38 8.80
N GLU A 40 4.96 -1.76 8.20
CA GLU A 40 3.58 -1.78 8.70
C GLU A 40 2.96 -3.18 8.65
N MET A 41 3.31 -3.96 7.62
CA MET A 41 2.70 -5.27 7.38
C MET A 41 3.50 -6.41 7.99
N ILE A 42 4.82 -6.40 7.85
CA ILE A 42 5.71 -7.50 8.23
C ILE A 42 6.71 -7.16 9.34
N GLY A 43 6.63 -5.93 9.88
CA GLY A 43 7.56 -5.44 10.91
C GLY A 43 8.87 -4.92 10.30
N LYS A 44 9.62 -4.13 11.08
CA LYS A 44 10.91 -3.55 10.64
C LYS A 44 11.95 -4.61 10.30
N LYS A 45 11.97 -5.72 11.03
CA LYS A 45 12.86 -6.86 10.83
C LYS A 45 12.00 -8.14 10.75
N PRO A 46 11.44 -8.44 9.59
CA PRO A 46 10.56 -9.58 9.40
C PRO A 46 11.28 -10.90 9.59
N ASP A 47 10.58 -11.93 10.08
CA ASP A 47 11.05 -13.30 9.96
C ASP A 47 10.93 -13.80 8.50
N ASN A 48 11.44 -15.01 8.26
CA ASN A 48 11.44 -15.61 6.93
C ASN A 48 10.02 -15.80 6.39
N VAL A 49 9.09 -16.28 7.24
CA VAL A 49 7.70 -16.54 6.84
C VAL A 49 7.02 -15.24 6.43
N ALA A 50 7.12 -14.22 7.28
CA ALA A 50 6.54 -12.90 7.00
C ALA A 50 7.10 -12.30 5.70
N PHE A 51 8.42 -12.34 5.54
CA PHE A 51 9.08 -11.84 4.34
C PHE A 51 8.67 -12.63 3.08
N GLY A 52 8.69 -13.95 3.12
CA GLY A 52 8.36 -14.81 1.99
C GLY A 52 6.89 -14.67 1.56
N LEU A 53 5.96 -14.68 2.53
CA LEU A 53 4.54 -14.47 2.23
C LEU A 53 4.28 -13.08 1.65
N TYR A 54 4.86 -12.02 2.21
CA TYR A 54 4.67 -10.66 1.71
C TYR A 54 5.23 -10.50 0.28
N LYS A 55 6.39 -11.09 0.00
CA LYS A 55 6.94 -11.14 -1.36
C LYS A 55 5.96 -11.79 -2.33
N PHE A 56 5.50 -12.99 -1.99
CA PHE A 56 4.57 -13.75 -2.83
C PHE A 56 3.25 -13.00 -3.04
N MET A 57 2.71 -12.40 -1.98
CA MET A 57 1.43 -11.70 -2.03
C MET A 57 1.49 -10.37 -2.79
N PHE A 58 2.59 -9.63 -2.69
CA PHE A 58 2.66 -8.26 -3.22
C PHE A 58 3.84 -8.00 -4.15
N THR A 59 5.08 -8.15 -3.65
CA THR A 59 6.23 -7.49 -4.26
C THR A 59 6.86 -8.25 -5.43
N ASP A 60 6.58 -9.54 -5.61
CA ASP A 60 7.13 -10.31 -6.74
C ASP A 60 6.34 -10.12 -8.04
N SER A 61 5.00 -9.93 -7.97
CA SER A 61 4.19 -9.77 -9.18
C SER A 61 2.93 -8.94 -9.01
N THR A 62 2.24 -9.03 -7.89
CA THR A 62 0.91 -8.43 -7.68
C THR A 62 0.92 -6.91 -7.86
N TRP A 63 1.95 -6.23 -7.32
CA TRP A 63 2.11 -4.78 -7.47
C TRP A 63 2.20 -4.35 -8.94
N ASN A 64 2.93 -5.11 -9.75
CA ASN A 64 3.12 -4.81 -11.16
C ASN A 64 1.87 -5.12 -12.00
N ILE A 65 1.18 -6.24 -11.69
CA ILE A 65 -0.12 -6.57 -12.30
C ILE A 65 -1.11 -5.44 -12.02
N GLN A 66 -1.23 -5.04 -10.76
CA GLN A 66 -2.12 -3.97 -10.34
C GLN A 66 -1.80 -2.65 -11.06
N ARG A 67 -0.53 -2.24 -11.17
CA ARG A 67 -0.16 -1.02 -11.90
C ARG A 67 -0.62 -1.06 -13.36
N GLY A 68 -0.36 -2.18 -14.06
CA GLY A 68 -0.79 -2.36 -15.45
C GLY A 68 -2.32 -2.37 -15.63
N GLU A 69 -3.06 -2.98 -14.70
CA GLU A 69 -4.54 -3.00 -14.69
C GLU A 69 -5.12 -1.65 -14.30
N PHE A 70 -4.45 -0.93 -13.40
CA PHE A 70 -4.85 0.42 -12.98
C PHE A 70 -4.71 1.46 -14.09
N GLY A 71 -3.98 1.18 -15.16
CA GLY A 71 -3.86 2.03 -16.34
C GLY A 71 -2.45 2.54 -16.62
N TYR A 72 -1.49 2.31 -15.73
CA TYR A 72 -0.10 2.70 -15.95
C TYR A 72 0.57 1.85 -17.05
N ARG A 73 1.77 2.27 -17.44
CA ARG A 73 2.60 1.53 -18.39
C ARG A 73 2.90 0.13 -17.86
N LYS A 74 2.71 -0.89 -18.70
CA LYS A 74 3.09 -2.26 -18.34
C LYS A 74 4.60 -2.35 -18.21
N TYR A 75 5.04 -2.81 -17.07
CA TYR A 75 6.44 -2.95 -16.71
C TYR A 75 6.77 -4.42 -16.45
N LYS A 76 7.95 -4.88 -16.89
CA LYS A 76 8.33 -6.27 -16.61
C LYS A 76 8.47 -6.48 -15.10
N PRO A 77 7.97 -7.60 -14.56
CA PRO A 77 8.15 -7.92 -13.17
C PRO A 77 9.63 -7.87 -12.76
N ALA A 78 9.89 -7.18 -11.68
CA ALA A 78 11.21 -7.09 -11.07
C ALA A 78 11.06 -7.32 -9.57
N LYS A 79 12.15 -7.70 -8.91
CA LYS A 79 12.16 -7.77 -7.44
C LYS A 79 12.02 -6.37 -6.89
N LEU A 80 10.83 -6.05 -6.39
CA LEU A 80 10.56 -4.72 -5.84
C LEU A 80 11.17 -4.55 -4.46
N MET A 81 11.21 -5.62 -3.65
CA MET A 81 11.66 -5.59 -2.26
C MET A 81 12.90 -6.44 -2.05
N GLU A 82 13.86 -5.89 -1.33
CA GLU A 82 15.10 -6.55 -0.92
C GLU A 82 15.35 -6.37 0.58
N LEU A 83 16.08 -7.33 1.18
CA LEU A 83 16.55 -7.21 2.56
C LEU A 83 17.99 -6.68 2.58
N PHE A 84 18.21 -5.62 3.34
CA PHE A 84 19.54 -5.20 3.73
C PHE A 84 19.62 -5.25 5.28
N ASN A 85 20.53 -6.04 5.79
CA ASN A 85 20.67 -6.27 7.24
C ASN A 85 19.33 -6.60 7.93
N ASN A 86 18.55 -7.50 7.34
CA ASN A 86 17.22 -7.93 7.78
C ASN A 86 16.15 -6.83 7.82
N VAL A 87 16.42 -5.64 7.28
CA VAL A 87 15.42 -4.60 7.08
C VAL A 87 14.93 -4.68 5.64
N ALA A 88 13.61 -4.64 5.47
CA ALA A 88 13.00 -4.67 4.15
C ALA A 88 13.05 -3.27 3.49
N TYR A 89 13.53 -3.22 2.25
CA TYR A 89 13.61 -2.02 1.44
C TYR A 89 12.93 -2.21 0.10
N ILE A 90 12.24 -1.18 -0.34
CA ILE A 90 11.63 -1.08 -1.66
C ILE A 90 12.62 -0.42 -2.63
N ASN A 91 12.76 -0.98 -3.81
CA ASN A 91 13.52 -0.39 -4.89
C ASN A 91 12.75 0.82 -5.46
N VAL A 92 13.22 2.02 -5.14
CA VAL A 92 12.57 3.29 -5.52
C VAL A 92 12.51 3.46 -7.04
N ASN A 93 13.56 3.07 -7.75
CA ASN A 93 13.57 3.17 -9.21
C ASN A 93 12.45 2.31 -9.83
N HIS A 94 12.24 1.09 -9.34
CA HIS A 94 11.11 0.25 -9.80
C HIS A 94 9.77 0.85 -9.44
N SER A 95 9.64 1.40 -8.23
CA SER A 95 8.43 2.10 -7.79
C SER A 95 8.10 3.26 -8.71
N LEU A 96 9.03 4.18 -8.98
CA LEU A 96 8.85 5.32 -9.86
C LEU A 96 8.47 4.92 -11.30
N ASN A 97 9.19 3.94 -11.87
CA ASN A 97 8.87 3.40 -13.20
C ASN A 97 7.43 2.85 -13.28
N SER A 98 6.90 2.32 -12.18
CA SER A 98 5.54 1.76 -12.15
C SER A 98 4.43 2.79 -12.26
N PHE A 99 4.73 4.08 -12.08
CA PHE A 99 3.79 5.19 -12.21
C PHE A 99 3.83 5.89 -13.57
N LEU A 100 4.75 5.50 -14.45
CA LEU A 100 4.78 6.06 -15.81
C LEU A 100 3.53 5.67 -16.58
N THR A 101 2.99 6.60 -17.35
CA THR A 101 1.80 6.35 -18.16
C THR A 101 2.16 5.81 -19.55
N ARG A 102 1.14 5.32 -20.27
CA ARG A 102 1.35 4.58 -21.53
C ARG A 102 1.74 5.46 -22.71
N SER A 103 1.30 6.72 -22.73
CA SER A 103 1.51 7.64 -23.84
C SER A 103 2.93 8.21 -23.90
N LEU A 104 3.66 8.21 -22.76
CA LEU A 104 5.01 8.76 -22.68
C LEU A 104 6.00 8.00 -23.57
N GLN A 105 6.84 8.73 -24.30
CA GLN A 105 7.93 8.15 -25.09
C GLN A 105 9.08 7.68 -24.18
N ALA A 106 9.89 6.74 -24.68
CA ALA A 106 10.97 6.14 -23.89
C ALA A 106 12.01 7.19 -23.41
N ASP A 107 12.39 8.14 -24.26
CA ASP A 107 13.33 9.22 -23.93
C ASP A 107 12.76 10.12 -22.80
N SER A 108 11.48 10.42 -22.85
CA SER A 108 10.80 11.22 -21.83
C SER A 108 10.65 10.45 -20.52
N CYS A 109 10.37 9.15 -20.59
CA CYS A 109 10.38 8.30 -19.39
C CYS A 109 11.75 8.33 -18.70
N GLU A 110 12.85 8.20 -19.45
CA GLU A 110 14.21 8.26 -18.91
C GLU A 110 14.46 9.60 -18.19
N LYS A 111 14.14 10.73 -18.83
CA LYS A 111 14.33 12.07 -18.26
C LYS A 111 13.48 12.30 -17.01
N ILE A 112 12.22 11.84 -17.03
CA ILE A 112 11.31 11.95 -15.87
C ILE A 112 11.87 11.16 -14.69
N ILE A 113 12.24 9.90 -14.88
CA ILE A 113 12.76 9.05 -13.80
C ILE A 113 14.08 9.61 -13.26
N GLN A 114 14.98 10.06 -14.14
CA GLN A 114 16.23 10.67 -13.72
C GLN A 114 15.99 11.92 -12.85
N HIS A 115 15.10 12.81 -13.28
CA HIS A 115 14.71 13.99 -12.51
C HIS A 115 14.12 13.64 -11.14
N GLN A 116 13.21 12.66 -11.09
CA GLN A 116 12.59 12.21 -9.83
C GLN A 116 13.61 11.60 -8.87
N LEU A 117 14.55 10.82 -9.37
CA LEU A 117 15.62 10.24 -8.56
C LEU A 117 16.58 11.31 -8.02
N GLU A 118 16.91 12.32 -8.82
CA GLU A 118 17.73 13.45 -8.40
C GLU A 118 17.01 14.29 -7.34
N LYS A 119 15.73 14.62 -7.58
CA LYS A 119 14.89 15.32 -6.61
C LYS A 119 14.83 14.60 -5.25
N LEU A 120 14.73 13.27 -5.26
CA LEU A 120 14.74 12.48 -4.02
C LEU A 120 16.13 12.50 -3.34
N LYS A 121 17.23 12.44 -4.10
CA LYS A 121 18.57 12.54 -3.54
C LYS A 121 18.84 13.89 -2.87
N GLU A 122 18.33 14.97 -3.47
CA GLU A 122 18.42 16.31 -2.90
C GLU A 122 17.51 16.49 -1.68
N ASN A 123 16.44 15.70 -1.59
CA ASN A 123 15.42 15.77 -0.54
C ASN A 123 15.16 14.38 0.07
N PRO A 124 16.15 13.75 0.73
CA PRO A 124 16.04 12.36 1.22
C PRO A 124 14.93 12.18 2.27
N GLN A 125 14.52 13.23 2.97
CA GLN A 125 13.39 13.22 3.90
C GLN A 125 12.05 12.91 3.22
N LEU A 126 11.95 13.00 1.88
CA LEU A 126 10.74 12.66 1.11
C LEU A 126 10.64 11.17 0.75
N HIS A 127 11.53 10.33 1.29
CA HIS A 127 11.56 8.89 1.01
C HIS A 127 10.28 8.15 1.38
N ASP A 128 9.51 8.66 2.34
CA ASP A 128 8.23 8.11 2.83
C ASP A 128 7.00 8.65 2.10
N SER A 129 7.20 9.59 1.19
CA SER A 129 6.13 10.29 0.47
C SER A 129 6.40 10.37 -1.04
N ILE A 130 7.16 9.42 -1.57
CA ILE A 130 7.58 9.36 -2.98
C ILE A 130 6.38 9.48 -3.92
N GLU A 131 5.30 8.79 -3.61
CA GLU A 131 4.07 8.78 -4.39
C GLU A 131 3.40 10.16 -4.51
N PHE A 132 3.54 11.01 -3.47
CA PHE A 132 2.86 12.30 -3.39
C PHE A 132 3.75 13.50 -3.74
N ASN A 133 5.05 13.40 -3.41
CA ASN A 133 5.96 14.55 -3.47
C ASN A 133 7.07 14.40 -4.51
N ILE A 134 7.37 13.19 -4.97
CA ILE A 134 8.41 12.91 -5.96
C ILE A 134 7.79 12.57 -7.31
N SER A 135 6.88 11.58 -7.35
CA SER A 135 6.25 11.16 -8.60
C SER A 135 4.95 11.91 -8.88
N ARG A 136 4.54 11.94 -10.14
CA ARG A 136 3.22 12.34 -10.58
C ARG A 136 2.40 11.08 -10.89
N SER A 137 1.82 10.52 -9.85
CA SER A 137 1.19 9.21 -9.89
C SER A 137 -0.33 9.24 -10.04
N SER A 138 -0.96 10.41 -9.92
CA SER A 138 -2.43 10.55 -9.99
C SER A 138 -2.84 11.95 -10.40
N TYR A 139 -4.05 12.07 -10.93
CA TYR A 139 -4.72 13.35 -11.13
C TYR A 139 -5.19 13.90 -9.77
N VAL A 140 -4.82 15.14 -9.48
CA VAL A 140 -5.12 15.79 -8.19
C VAL A 140 -5.85 17.13 -8.33
N PHE A 141 -6.60 17.32 -9.42
CA PHE A 141 -7.32 18.56 -9.75
C PHE A 141 -6.40 19.74 -10.08
N ASP A 142 -5.17 19.48 -10.48
CA ASP A 142 -4.28 20.48 -11.03
C ASP A 142 -4.64 20.79 -12.49
N THR A 143 -4.42 22.03 -12.90
CA THR A 143 -4.50 22.41 -14.30
C THR A 143 -3.29 21.91 -15.07
N GLU A 144 -3.40 21.89 -16.43
CA GLU A 144 -2.26 21.52 -17.28
C GLU A 144 -1.05 22.44 -17.03
N ASP A 145 -1.29 23.74 -16.86
CA ASP A 145 -0.22 24.70 -16.58
C ASP A 145 0.48 24.42 -15.23
N GLU A 146 -0.27 24.11 -14.19
CA GLU A 146 0.28 23.74 -12.89
C GLU A 146 1.08 22.45 -12.97
N PHE A 147 0.58 21.46 -13.71
CA PHE A 147 1.27 20.20 -13.95
C PHE A 147 2.57 20.43 -14.74
N ALA A 148 2.54 21.33 -15.71
CA ALA A 148 3.68 21.66 -16.57
C ALA A 148 4.83 22.35 -15.82
N VAL A 149 4.59 23.07 -14.74
CA VAL A 149 5.61 23.86 -14.03
C VAL A 149 6.86 23.05 -13.71
N GLU A 150 6.69 21.81 -13.23
CA GLU A 150 7.81 20.95 -12.83
C GLU A 150 8.54 20.34 -14.02
N TYR A 151 7.86 20.04 -15.13
CA TYR A 151 8.40 19.23 -16.22
C TYR A 151 8.66 19.97 -17.53
N LYS A 152 8.33 21.27 -17.63
CA LYS A 152 8.47 22.08 -18.86
C LYS A 152 9.88 22.18 -19.43
N ASN A 153 10.90 21.97 -18.59
CA ASN A 153 12.32 21.98 -19.00
C ASN A 153 12.88 20.56 -19.20
N ILE A 154 12.06 19.52 -19.01
CA ILE A 154 12.47 18.12 -18.99
C ILE A 154 11.94 17.38 -20.22
N ILE A 155 10.66 17.59 -20.55
CA ILE A 155 9.98 16.98 -21.69
C ILE A 155 9.18 18.03 -22.48
N SER A 156 8.71 17.69 -23.66
CA SER A 156 7.96 18.62 -24.52
C SER A 156 6.56 18.95 -23.95
N PRO A 157 6.00 20.14 -24.30
CA PRO A 157 4.65 20.50 -23.90
C PRO A 157 3.59 19.47 -24.32
N GLU A 158 3.72 18.92 -25.53
CA GLU A 158 2.78 17.91 -26.06
C GLU A 158 2.81 16.61 -25.24
N GLU A 159 3.95 16.23 -24.71
CA GLU A 159 4.06 15.05 -23.84
C GLU A 159 3.55 15.32 -22.44
N ILE A 160 3.76 16.54 -21.91
CA ILE A 160 3.17 16.99 -20.65
C ILE A 160 1.64 16.89 -20.72
N GLN A 161 1.05 17.42 -21.79
CA GLN A 161 -0.40 17.39 -22.02
C GLN A 161 -0.93 15.95 -22.10
N LYS A 162 -0.26 15.08 -22.86
CA LYS A 162 -0.63 13.66 -22.94
C LYS A 162 -0.54 12.97 -21.60
N TRP A 163 0.52 13.23 -20.84
CA TRP A 163 0.70 12.64 -19.52
C TRP A 163 -0.39 13.08 -18.54
N HIS A 164 -0.71 14.38 -18.53
CA HIS A 164 -1.80 14.91 -17.72
C HIS A 164 -3.14 14.27 -18.08
N GLN A 165 -3.43 14.15 -19.39
CA GLN A 165 -4.63 13.48 -19.88
C GLN A 165 -4.69 12.00 -19.49
N ASP A 166 -3.58 11.26 -19.60
CA ASP A 166 -3.50 9.86 -19.14
C ASP A 166 -3.87 9.72 -17.66
N LEU A 167 -3.43 10.65 -16.79
CA LEU A 167 -3.75 10.60 -15.35
C LEU A 167 -5.25 10.83 -15.10
N ILE A 168 -5.90 11.69 -15.87
CA ILE A 168 -7.36 11.90 -15.81
C ILE A 168 -8.11 10.64 -16.25
N GLU A 169 -7.66 9.98 -17.31
CA GLU A 169 -8.25 8.73 -17.80
C GLU A 169 -8.08 7.58 -16.80
N ILE A 170 -6.89 7.48 -16.18
CA ILE A 170 -6.60 6.52 -15.10
C ILE A 170 -7.56 6.71 -13.93
N ASP A 171 -7.81 7.95 -13.50
CA ASP A 171 -8.76 8.24 -12.41
C ASP A 171 -10.17 7.75 -12.75
N SER A 172 -10.63 8.01 -13.98
CA SER A 172 -11.94 7.55 -14.45
C SER A 172 -12.06 6.03 -14.56
N LEU A 173 -11.02 5.36 -15.08
CA LEU A 173 -10.96 3.90 -15.21
C LEU A 173 -11.07 3.21 -13.84
N ASN A 174 -10.38 3.73 -12.84
CA ASN A 174 -10.34 3.11 -11.52
C ASN A 174 -11.64 3.24 -10.74
N LYS A 175 -12.39 4.32 -10.95
CA LYS A 175 -13.76 4.43 -10.43
C LYS A 175 -14.66 3.34 -10.97
N SER A 176 -14.58 3.05 -12.27
CA SER A 176 -15.41 2.03 -12.92
C SER A 176 -15.06 0.58 -12.51
N THR A 177 -13.84 0.33 -12.03
CA THR A 177 -13.37 -1.01 -11.64
C THR A 177 -13.54 -1.31 -10.15
N LEU A 178 -13.86 -0.30 -9.33
CA LEU A 178 -13.99 -0.43 -7.87
C LEU A 178 -15.00 -1.51 -7.47
N GLU A 179 -16.20 -1.48 -8.05
CA GLU A 179 -17.28 -2.42 -7.73
C GLU A 179 -16.88 -3.87 -8.05
N LYS A 180 -16.34 -4.12 -9.24
CA LYS A 180 -15.84 -5.43 -9.66
C LYS A 180 -14.77 -5.99 -8.70
N ASN A 181 -13.81 -5.16 -8.29
CA ASN A 181 -12.77 -5.57 -7.36
C ASN A 181 -13.34 -5.86 -5.97
N ASN A 182 -14.32 -5.08 -5.53
CA ASN A 182 -15.01 -5.29 -4.26
C ASN A 182 -15.82 -6.60 -4.28
N GLU A 183 -16.59 -6.88 -5.34
CA GLU A 183 -17.30 -8.14 -5.50
C GLU A 183 -16.35 -9.35 -5.50
N THR A 184 -15.23 -9.26 -6.21
CA THR A 184 -14.21 -10.31 -6.23
C THR A 184 -13.68 -10.60 -4.82
N MET A 185 -13.37 -9.55 -4.05
CA MET A 185 -12.91 -9.65 -2.67
C MET A 185 -13.95 -10.30 -1.76
N LEU A 186 -15.20 -9.83 -1.80
CA LEU A 186 -16.29 -10.35 -0.93
C LEU A 186 -16.61 -11.81 -1.26
N ARG A 187 -16.63 -12.18 -2.54
CA ARG A 187 -16.80 -13.56 -2.97
C ARG A 187 -15.66 -14.45 -2.46
N ALA A 188 -14.42 -14.00 -2.59
CA ALA A 188 -13.26 -14.73 -2.07
C ALA A 188 -13.34 -14.90 -0.55
N PHE A 189 -13.68 -13.81 0.17
CA PHE A 189 -13.83 -13.82 1.62
C PHE A 189 -14.87 -14.85 2.10
N SER A 190 -16.02 -14.96 1.42
CA SER A 190 -17.06 -15.94 1.76
C SER A 190 -16.63 -17.39 1.57
N LEU A 191 -15.60 -17.66 0.76
CA LEU A 191 -15.05 -19.00 0.54
C LEU A 191 -14.01 -19.40 1.59
N LEU A 192 -13.54 -18.47 2.43
CA LEU A 192 -12.54 -18.76 3.46
C LEU A 192 -13.09 -19.53 4.66
N ASP A 193 -14.41 -19.65 4.79
CA ASP A 193 -15.04 -20.37 5.88
C ASP A 193 -15.13 -21.89 5.58
N GLY A 194 -15.25 -22.72 6.61
CA GLY A 194 -15.44 -24.16 6.50
C GLY A 194 -14.15 -24.94 6.22
N ASN A 195 -14.13 -25.75 5.16
CA ASN A 195 -13.02 -26.68 4.87
C ASN A 195 -11.91 -26.07 3.99
N PHE A 196 -11.74 -24.76 3.97
CA PHE A 196 -10.68 -24.13 3.20
C PHE A 196 -9.30 -24.50 3.76
N LYS A 197 -8.42 -25.03 2.90
CA LYS A 197 -7.06 -25.49 3.28
C LYS A 197 -6.04 -24.40 2.91
N TYR A 198 -5.77 -23.51 3.84
CA TYR A 198 -4.98 -22.30 3.63
C TYR A 198 -3.54 -22.55 3.19
N SER A 199 -2.90 -23.60 3.69
CA SER A 199 -1.48 -23.91 3.39
C SER A 199 -1.24 -24.56 2.03
N LYS A 200 -2.28 -24.95 1.30
CA LYS A 200 -2.14 -25.49 -0.07
C LYS A 200 -1.74 -24.38 -1.02
N LYS A 201 -0.77 -24.67 -1.90
CA LYS A 201 -0.23 -23.72 -2.90
C LYS A 201 -1.33 -23.03 -3.70
N GLU A 202 -2.31 -23.79 -4.19
CA GLU A 202 -3.41 -23.28 -4.99
C GLU A 202 -4.26 -22.29 -4.20
N ASN A 203 -4.47 -22.54 -2.91
CA ASN A 203 -5.26 -21.71 -2.02
C ASN A 203 -4.50 -20.45 -1.59
N ILE A 204 -3.19 -20.56 -1.35
CA ILE A 204 -2.33 -19.38 -1.13
C ILE A 204 -2.36 -18.48 -2.38
N LYS A 205 -2.25 -19.08 -3.56
CA LYS A 205 -2.37 -18.37 -4.85
C LYS A 205 -3.76 -17.74 -5.01
N PHE A 206 -4.84 -18.48 -4.64
CA PHE A 206 -6.21 -17.96 -4.68
C PHE A 206 -6.36 -16.71 -3.81
N ILE A 207 -5.82 -16.71 -2.58
CA ILE A 207 -5.82 -15.55 -1.67
C ILE A 207 -5.04 -14.38 -2.32
N ARG A 208 -3.89 -14.64 -2.93
CA ARG A 208 -3.14 -13.62 -3.65
C ARG A 208 -3.96 -12.99 -4.77
N ASP A 209 -4.51 -13.81 -5.65
CA ASP A 209 -5.12 -13.34 -6.90
C ASP A 209 -6.53 -12.73 -6.67
N ASN A 210 -7.27 -13.20 -5.65
CA ASN A 210 -8.64 -12.76 -5.40
C ASN A 210 -8.81 -11.87 -4.16
N MET A 211 -7.77 -11.70 -3.36
CA MET A 211 -7.82 -10.85 -2.17
C MET A 211 -6.68 -9.84 -2.11
N ALA A 212 -5.41 -10.27 -2.25
CA ALA A 212 -4.29 -9.32 -2.24
C ALA A 212 -4.33 -8.39 -3.46
N LEU A 213 -4.60 -8.88 -4.65
CA LEU A 213 -4.70 -8.06 -5.86
C LEU A 213 -5.84 -7.02 -5.79
N PRO A 214 -7.11 -7.37 -5.47
CA PRO A 214 -8.15 -6.38 -5.20
C PRO A 214 -7.79 -5.40 -4.10
N PHE A 215 -7.16 -5.84 -3.01
CA PHE A 215 -6.71 -4.95 -1.94
C PHE A 215 -5.70 -3.91 -2.45
N THR A 216 -4.78 -4.29 -3.34
CA THR A 216 -3.84 -3.32 -3.93
C THR A 216 -4.54 -2.30 -4.83
N HIS A 217 -5.59 -2.69 -5.56
CA HIS A 217 -6.43 -1.75 -6.33
C HIS A 217 -7.15 -0.76 -5.41
N HIS A 218 -7.79 -1.26 -4.36
CA HIS A 218 -8.49 -0.41 -3.38
C HIS A 218 -7.53 0.52 -2.64
N SER A 219 -6.35 0.02 -2.29
CA SER A 219 -5.31 0.85 -1.66
C SER A 219 -4.85 1.97 -2.57
N ARG A 220 -4.60 1.67 -3.85
CA ARG A 220 -4.21 2.69 -4.83
C ARG A 220 -5.28 3.76 -5.01
N LEU A 221 -6.53 3.34 -5.14
CA LEU A 221 -7.65 4.28 -5.27
C LEU A 221 -7.80 5.16 -4.01
N GLY A 222 -7.67 4.57 -2.82
CA GLY A 222 -7.66 5.31 -1.56
C GLY A 222 -6.56 6.37 -1.52
N PHE A 223 -5.36 6.06 -2.01
CA PHE A 223 -4.26 7.03 -2.11
C PHE A 223 -4.53 8.14 -3.12
N VAL A 224 -5.16 7.84 -4.25
CA VAL A 224 -5.58 8.88 -5.22
C VAL A 224 -6.51 9.88 -4.55
N TYR A 225 -7.56 9.41 -3.87
CA TYR A 225 -8.51 10.31 -3.18
C TYR A 225 -7.86 11.05 -2.02
N PHE A 226 -6.91 10.45 -1.33
CA PHE A 226 -6.14 11.13 -0.29
C PHE A 226 -5.23 12.22 -0.87
N ALA A 227 -4.62 11.99 -2.02
CA ALA A 227 -3.85 13.00 -2.75
C ALA A 227 -4.74 14.17 -3.22
N GLN A 228 -5.93 13.88 -3.73
CA GLN A 228 -6.93 14.89 -4.10
C GLN A 228 -7.37 15.72 -2.88
N LEU A 229 -7.65 15.07 -1.75
CA LEU A 229 -8.00 15.76 -0.49
C LEU A 229 -6.88 16.69 -0.02
N ASN A 230 -5.63 16.23 -0.07
CA ASN A 230 -4.48 17.06 0.29
C ASN A 230 -4.27 18.23 -0.68
N ASN A 231 -4.62 18.05 -1.96
CA ASN A 231 -4.56 19.16 -2.92
C ASN A 231 -5.63 20.22 -2.65
N LEU A 232 -6.86 19.82 -2.33
CA LEU A 232 -7.91 20.77 -1.92
C LEU A 232 -7.50 21.58 -0.70
N LEU A 233 -6.82 20.96 0.27
CA LEU A 233 -6.23 21.66 1.41
C LEU A 233 -5.14 22.65 0.98
N ARG A 234 -4.18 22.19 0.17
CA ARG A 234 -3.05 23.00 -0.31
C ARG A 234 -3.49 24.20 -1.16
N LYS A 235 -4.66 24.11 -1.79
CA LYS A 235 -5.31 25.16 -2.58
C LYS A 235 -6.24 26.06 -1.74
N ASP A 236 -6.24 25.89 -0.42
CA ASP A 236 -7.11 26.62 0.50
C ASP A 236 -8.62 26.50 0.18
N VAL A 237 -9.02 25.44 -0.56
CA VAL A 237 -10.43 25.13 -0.82
C VAL A 237 -11.12 24.64 0.43
N ILE A 238 -10.39 23.87 1.25
CA ILE A 238 -10.82 23.39 2.56
C ILE A 238 -9.76 23.69 3.62
N THR A 239 -10.18 23.80 4.87
CA THR A 239 -9.29 23.95 6.04
C THR A 239 -8.87 22.58 6.60
N GLU A 240 -7.83 22.54 7.47
CA GLU A 240 -7.45 21.32 8.20
C GLU A 240 -8.60 20.75 9.03
N ALA A 241 -9.41 21.59 9.68
CA ALA A 241 -10.58 21.14 10.42
C ALA A 241 -11.63 20.48 9.53
N GLN A 242 -11.84 21.01 8.31
CA GLN A 242 -12.76 20.44 7.33
C GLN A 242 -12.21 19.12 6.73
N LYS A 243 -10.90 19.04 6.47
CA LYS A 243 -10.23 17.79 6.08
C LYS A 243 -10.43 16.72 7.14
N ASN A 244 -10.20 17.04 8.41
CA ASN A 244 -10.41 16.12 9.52
C ASN A 244 -11.87 15.66 9.62
N SER A 245 -12.83 16.55 9.40
CA SER A 245 -14.25 16.20 9.37
C SER A 245 -14.57 15.23 8.23
N LEU A 246 -13.99 15.41 7.04
CA LEU A 246 -14.13 14.49 5.92
C LEU A 246 -13.55 13.11 6.24
N LEU A 247 -12.35 13.04 6.84
CA LEU A 247 -11.74 11.77 7.25
C LEU A 247 -12.57 11.04 8.33
N LEU A 248 -13.07 11.77 9.32
CA LEU A 248 -13.91 11.22 10.38
C LEU A 248 -15.30 10.76 9.88
N SER A 249 -15.78 11.31 8.76
CA SER A 249 -17.06 10.90 8.16
C SER A 249 -17.02 9.54 7.46
N VAL A 250 -15.83 8.96 7.27
CA VAL A 250 -15.65 7.65 6.61
C VAL A 250 -16.12 6.52 7.52
N LYS A 251 -17.10 5.76 7.06
CA LYS A 251 -17.61 4.57 7.75
C LYS A 251 -16.93 3.31 7.21
N SER A 252 -15.99 2.76 7.96
CA SER A 252 -15.24 1.56 7.59
C SER A 252 -15.37 0.45 8.63
N ILE A 253 -14.84 -0.73 8.32
CA ILE A 253 -14.75 -1.84 9.28
C ILE A 253 -13.98 -1.45 10.54
N SER A 254 -12.98 -0.55 10.43
CA SER A 254 -12.22 -0.07 11.57
C SER A 254 -13.06 0.78 12.53
N THR A 255 -13.91 1.66 11.99
CA THR A 255 -14.87 2.44 12.82
C THR A 255 -15.92 1.54 13.44
N LYS A 256 -16.40 0.54 12.70
CA LYS A 256 -17.34 -0.46 13.20
C LYS A 256 -16.72 -1.32 14.31
N MET A 257 -15.47 -1.75 14.18
CA MET A 257 -14.76 -2.51 15.21
C MET A 257 -14.65 -1.72 16.52
N LYS A 258 -14.32 -0.43 16.44
CA LYS A 258 -14.28 0.45 17.62
C LYS A 258 -15.65 0.58 18.30
N SER A 259 -16.71 0.80 17.52
CA SER A 259 -18.09 0.84 18.02
C SER A 259 -18.49 -0.50 18.66
N ASP A 260 -18.21 -1.62 17.99
CA ASP A 260 -18.50 -2.97 18.49
C ASP A 260 -17.74 -3.28 19.78
N ALA A 261 -16.48 -2.91 19.89
CA ALA A 261 -15.69 -3.06 21.13
C ALA A 261 -16.31 -2.26 22.29
N TYR A 262 -16.75 -1.04 22.03
CA TYR A 262 -17.46 -0.24 23.03
C TYR A 262 -18.81 -0.87 23.44
N GLN A 263 -19.56 -1.47 22.48
CA GLN A 263 -20.78 -2.21 22.82
C GLN A 263 -20.50 -3.45 23.69
N VAL A 264 -19.35 -4.13 23.49
CA VAL A 264 -18.92 -5.23 24.38
C VAL A 264 -18.62 -4.69 25.78
N LYS A 265 -17.89 -3.59 25.90
CA LYS A 265 -17.59 -2.92 27.19
C LYS A 265 -18.86 -2.56 27.96
N LEU A 266 -19.92 -2.14 27.27
CA LEU A 266 -21.22 -1.83 27.86
C LEU A 266 -22.10 -3.07 28.15
N GLY A 267 -21.64 -4.28 27.83
CA GLY A 267 -22.40 -5.52 27.99
C GLY A 267 -23.57 -5.68 27.00
N LYS A 268 -23.63 -4.83 25.94
CA LYS A 268 -24.66 -4.88 24.90
C LYS A 268 -24.35 -5.86 23.77
N LYS A 269 -23.08 -6.28 23.65
CA LYS A 269 -22.58 -7.28 22.72
C LYS A 269 -21.69 -8.25 23.45
N SER A 270 -21.75 -9.56 23.13
CA SER A 270 -20.86 -10.54 23.73
C SER A 270 -19.45 -10.47 23.16
N LEU A 271 -18.44 -10.77 23.96
CA LEU A 271 -17.05 -10.90 23.52
C LEU A 271 -16.92 -11.98 22.45
N SER A 272 -17.65 -13.10 22.57
CA SER A 272 -17.68 -14.15 21.55
C SER A 272 -18.11 -13.61 20.20
N SER A 273 -19.25 -12.87 20.13
CA SER A 273 -19.70 -12.27 18.86
C SER A 273 -18.74 -11.24 18.27
N PHE A 274 -17.96 -10.55 19.11
CA PHE A 274 -16.89 -9.68 18.68
C PHE A 274 -15.75 -10.48 18.06
N LEU A 275 -15.29 -11.55 18.72
CA LEU A 275 -14.24 -12.42 18.26
C LEU A 275 -14.59 -13.22 17.02
N ASP A 276 -15.86 -13.57 16.81
CA ASP A 276 -16.32 -14.23 15.58
C ASP A 276 -16.09 -13.35 14.34
N ILE A 277 -16.15 -12.03 14.50
CA ILE A 277 -15.93 -11.08 13.41
C ILE A 277 -14.44 -10.69 13.33
N TYR A 278 -13.85 -10.27 14.44
CA TYR A 278 -12.55 -9.60 14.48
C TYR A 278 -11.40 -10.49 14.98
N GLY A 279 -11.69 -11.71 15.38
CA GLY A 279 -10.76 -12.62 16.06
C GLY A 279 -9.49 -12.95 15.28
N HIS A 280 -9.51 -12.85 13.96
CA HIS A 280 -8.37 -13.10 13.08
C HIS A 280 -7.34 -11.96 13.06
N ILE A 281 -7.65 -10.78 13.62
CA ILE A 281 -6.74 -9.64 13.60
C ILE A 281 -5.54 -9.92 14.50
N ARG A 282 -4.33 -9.69 13.94
CA ARG A 282 -3.04 -9.81 14.65
C ARG A 282 -2.38 -8.43 14.78
N ALA A 283 -1.60 -8.21 15.81
CA ALA A 283 -0.78 -7.01 15.97
C ALA A 283 0.29 -6.90 14.87
N GLY A 284 0.86 -8.05 14.43
CA GLY A 284 1.72 -8.17 13.25
C GLY A 284 1.06 -9.10 12.23
N ASN A 285 0.49 -8.57 11.15
CA ASN A 285 -0.36 -9.33 10.23
C ASN A 285 0.28 -10.60 9.65
N TYR A 286 1.60 -10.64 9.51
CA TYR A 286 2.35 -11.75 8.92
C TYR A 286 3.24 -12.47 9.93
N ASN A 287 3.25 -12.06 11.19
CA ASN A 287 4.17 -12.59 12.17
C ASN A 287 3.56 -13.81 12.89
N LEU A 288 4.17 -14.98 12.73
CA LEU A 288 3.78 -16.22 13.44
C LEU A 288 3.80 -16.06 14.96
N SER A 289 4.79 -15.35 15.52
CA SER A 289 4.89 -15.13 16.96
C SER A 289 3.85 -14.16 17.53
N SER A 290 3.07 -13.49 16.68
CA SER A 290 2.00 -12.56 17.07
C SER A 290 0.66 -13.29 17.09
N SER A 291 0.12 -13.56 18.26
CA SER A 291 -1.21 -14.16 18.40
C SER A 291 -2.30 -13.23 17.87
N ASN A 292 -3.35 -13.81 17.28
CA ASN A 292 -4.55 -13.09 16.89
C ASN A 292 -5.43 -12.78 18.12
N LEU A 293 -6.45 -11.92 17.95
CA LEU A 293 -7.35 -11.52 19.05
C LEU A 293 -8.06 -12.73 19.70
N LYS A 294 -8.40 -13.75 18.91
CA LYS A 294 -9.07 -14.95 19.40
C LYS A 294 -8.17 -15.76 20.35
N ASN A 295 -6.86 -15.79 20.07
CA ASN A 295 -5.86 -16.55 20.83
C ASN A 295 -5.16 -15.71 21.91
N ASN A 296 -5.42 -14.40 21.98
CA ASN A 296 -4.87 -13.48 22.98
C ASN A 296 -6.00 -12.72 23.68
N LEU A 297 -6.70 -13.44 24.58
CA LEU A 297 -7.87 -12.88 25.28
C LEU A 297 -7.52 -11.71 26.19
N GLU A 298 -6.36 -11.74 26.85
CA GLU A 298 -5.90 -10.64 27.72
C GLU A 298 -5.77 -9.34 26.93
N PHE A 299 -5.11 -9.39 25.79
CA PHE A 299 -5.00 -8.22 24.91
C PHE A 299 -6.36 -7.77 24.38
N THR A 300 -7.25 -8.72 24.05
CA THR A 300 -8.59 -8.41 23.54
C THR A 300 -9.44 -7.74 24.61
N GLU A 301 -9.40 -8.23 25.85
CA GLU A 301 -10.09 -7.61 26.98
C GLU A 301 -9.56 -6.20 27.27
N LEU A 302 -8.24 -5.99 27.18
CA LEU A 302 -7.62 -4.67 27.32
C LEU A 302 -8.08 -3.72 26.21
N LEU A 303 -8.15 -4.19 24.96
CA LEU A 303 -8.66 -3.41 23.82
C LEU A 303 -10.11 -3.00 24.05
N VAL A 304 -10.96 -3.92 24.49
CA VAL A 304 -12.36 -3.66 24.81
C VAL A 304 -12.48 -2.69 25.98
N HIS A 305 -11.71 -2.90 27.06
CA HIS A 305 -11.73 -2.03 28.24
C HIS A 305 -11.37 -0.57 27.90
N ASN A 306 -10.39 -0.37 27.02
CA ASN A 306 -9.92 0.96 26.58
C ASN A 306 -10.75 1.57 25.43
N SER A 307 -11.79 0.87 24.98
CA SER A 307 -12.65 1.42 23.92
C SER A 307 -13.48 2.60 24.38
N GLU A 308 -13.70 3.54 23.48
CA GLU A 308 -14.44 4.79 23.72
C GLU A 308 -15.65 4.88 22.79
N PRO A 309 -16.68 5.67 23.17
CA PRO A 309 -17.82 5.91 22.29
C PRO A 309 -17.36 6.51 20.97
N GLN A 310 -17.93 6.04 19.87
CA GLN A 310 -17.69 6.60 18.55
C GLN A 310 -18.86 7.50 18.17
N ASP A 311 -18.57 8.67 17.64
CA ASP A 311 -19.59 9.53 17.03
C ASP A 311 -19.95 8.97 15.64
N GLU A 312 -21.07 8.30 15.57
CA GLU A 312 -21.55 7.66 14.32
C GLU A 312 -22.21 8.67 13.36
N ASN A 313 -22.50 9.90 13.82
CA ASN A 313 -23.29 10.88 13.09
C ASN A 313 -22.52 12.18 12.79
N ILE A 314 -21.33 12.06 12.22
CA ILE A 314 -20.59 13.22 11.76
C ILE A 314 -21.29 13.80 10.53
N SER A 315 -21.97 14.94 10.74
CA SER A 315 -22.58 15.70 9.66
C SER A 315 -21.56 16.66 9.06
N LEU A 316 -21.29 16.51 7.75
CA LEU A 316 -20.43 17.44 7.04
C LEU A 316 -21.14 18.80 6.86
N GLN A 317 -20.42 19.87 7.16
CA GLN A 317 -20.93 21.22 7.02
C GLN A 317 -21.19 21.57 5.54
N LYS A 318 -22.32 22.20 5.24
CA LYS A 318 -22.68 22.61 3.87
C LYS A 318 -21.62 23.46 3.18
N VAL A 319 -20.86 24.26 3.96
CA VAL A 319 -19.78 25.11 3.44
C VAL A 319 -18.67 24.32 2.77
N ILE A 320 -18.41 23.07 3.20
CA ILE A 320 -17.40 22.19 2.57
C ILE A 320 -17.80 21.91 1.12
N PHE A 321 -19.05 21.50 0.90
CA PHE A 321 -19.58 21.22 -0.43
C PHE A 321 -19.57 22.46 -1.32
N SER A 322 -20.03 23.59 -0.79
CA SER A 322 -20.04 24.87 -1.54
C SER A 322 -18.66 25.33 -1.97
N ASN A 323 -17.64 25.18 -1.12
CA ASN A 323 -16.27 25.57 -1.45
C ASN A 323 -15.69 24.65 -2.54
N ILE A 324 -15.92 23.33 -2.43
CA ILE A 324 -15.44 22.34 -3.40
C ILE A 324 -16.16 22.54 -4.75
N ASP A 325 -17.49 22.72 -4.77
CA ASP A 325 -18.25 22.97 -6.01
C ASP A 325 -17.74 24.22 -6.71
N LYS A 326 -17.56 25.32 -6.00
CA LYS A 326 -17.00 26.56 -6.54
C LYS A 326 -15.61 26.36 -7.15
N TYR A 327 -14.75 25.58 -6.49
CA TYR A 327 -13.42 25.27 -7.01
C TYR A 327 -13.49 24.42 -8.27
N PHE A 328 -14.37 23.41 -8.30
CA PHE A 328 -14.57 22.53 -9.46
C PHE A 328 -15.11 23.31 -10.66
N GLU A 329 -16.09 24.17 -10.46
CA GLU A 329 -16.64 25.05 -11.52
C GLU A 329 -15.57 25.99 -12.10
N LEU A 330 -14.80 26.66 -11.25
CA LEU A 330 -13.76 27.60 -11.68
C LEU A 330 -12.62 26.93 -12.47
N ASN A 331 -12.36 25.66 -12.23
CA ASN A 331 -11.28 24.91 -12.87
C ASN A 331 -11.78 23.89 -13.90
N ASN A 332 -13.06 23.94 -14.28
CA ASN A 332 -13.70 23.02 -15.25
C ASN A 332 -13.51 21.53 -14.87
N ILE A 333 -13.50 21.22 -13.57
CA ILE A 333 -13.40 19.85 -13.07
C ILE A 333 -14.78 19.19 -13.16
N PRO A 334 -14.95 18.05 -13.87
CA PRO A 334 -16.26 17.48 -14.20
C PRO A 334 -16.88 16.69 -13.03
N TYR A 335 -16.80 17.19 -11.81
CA TYR A 335 -17.37 16.57 -10.61
C TYR A 335 -18.21 17.57 -9.83
N THR A 336 -19.22 17.07 -9.11
CA THR A 336 -19.84 17.79 -8.02
C THR A 336 -19.14 17.44 -6.70
N ALA A 337 -19.14 18.35 -5.75
CA ALA A 337 -18.61 18.09 -4.41
C ALA A 337 -19.27 16.87 -3.76
N SER A 338 -20.59 16.71 -3.93
CA SER A 338 -21.33 15.57 -3.39
C SER A 338 -20.82 14.23 -3.97
N ALA A 339 -20.69 14.14 -5.29
CA ALA A 339 -20.20 12.93 -5.95
C ALA A 339 -18.75 12.61 -5.58
N TRP A 340 -17.90 13.65 -5.48
CA TRP A 340 -16.52 13.46 -5.06
C TRP A 340 -16.41 13.00 -3.59
N VAL A 341 -17.16 13.60 -2.67
CA VAL A 341 -17.17 13.22 -1.24
C VAL A 341 -17.65 11.79 -1.07
N GLU A 342 -18.71 11.39 -1.77
CA GLU A 342 -19.22 10.02 -1.74
C GLU A 342 -18.15 9.00 -2.21
N MET A 343 -17.49 9.29 -3.33
CA MET A 343 -16.43 8.44 -3.84
C MET A 343 -15.20 8.43 -2.92
N PHE A 344 -14.82 9.57 -2.33
CA PHE A 344 -13.77 9.67 -1.34
C PHE A 344 -14.06 8.74 -0.14
N GLN A 345 -15.25 8.85 0.44
CA GLN A 345 -15.67 8.01 1.57
C GLN A 345 -15.66 6.53 1.19
N THR A 346 -16.18 6.21 0.00
CA THR A 346 -16.22 4.83 -0.52
C THR A 346 -14.80 4.28 -0.74
N ALA A 347 -13.91 5.03 -1.37
CA ALA A 347 -12.54 4.58 -1.65
C ALA A 347 -11.75 4.31 -0.37
N ILE A 348 -11.82 5.21 0.62
CA ILE A 348 -11.13 5.03 1.90
C ILE A 348 -11.74 3.86 2.70
N ALA A 349 -13.07 3.79 2.77
CA ALA A 349 -13.76 2.68 3.47
C ALA A 349 -13.44 1.31 2.83
N THR A 350 -13.47 1.23 1.49
CA THR A 350 -13.19 -0.01 0.76
C THR A 350 -11.74 -0.46 0.95
N ARG A 351 -10.77 0.47 0.99
CA ARG A 351 -9.37 0.15 1.32
C ARG A 351 -9.26 -0.52 2.69
N GLU A 352 -9.87 0.06 3.74
CA GLU A 352 -9.83 -0.48 5.09
C GLU A 352 -10.56 -1.84 5.19
N ASN A 353 -11.73 -1.94 4.56
CA ASN A 353 -12.51 -3.18 4.51
C ASN A 353 -11.73 -4.30 3.80
N SER A 354 -11.06 -3.99 2.69
CA SER A 354 -10.26 -4.97 1.93
C SER A 354 -9.07 -5.47 2.73
N LYS A 355 -8.39 -4.57 3.47
CA LYS A 355 -7.30 -4.96 4.37
C LYS A 355 -7.80 -5.96 5.40
N PHE A 356 -8.94 -5.69 6.01
CA PHE A 356 -9.57 -6.57 6.99
C PHE A 356 -9.90 -7.95 6.40
N TYR A 357 -10.52 -8.01 5.22
CA TYR A 357 -10.86 -9.28 4.56
C TYR A 357 -9.61 -10.06 4.17
N TYR A 358 -8.64 -9.38 3.59
CA TYR A 358 -7.37 -9.98 3.18
C TYR A 358 -6.58 -10.56 4.38
N THR A 359 -6.53 -9.87 5.51
CA THR A 359 -5.80 -10.33 6.70
C THR A 359 -6.41 -11.59 7.30
N LYS A 360 -7.71 -11.89 7.10
CA LYS A 360 -8.30 -13.20 7.47
C LYS A 360 -7.66 -14.34 6.68
N GLY A 361 -7.39 -14.13 5.38
CA GLY A 361 -6.69 -15.12 4.55
C GLY A 361 -5.26 -15.38 5.05
N ILE A 362 -4.55 -14.33 5.41
CA ILE A 362 -3.19 -14.45 5.98
C ILE A 362 -3.21 -15.15 7.34
N ASP A 363 -4.12 -14.78 8.24
CA ASP A 363 -4.27 -15.44 9.55
C ASP A 363 -4.53 -16.94 9.39
N GLY A 364 -5.39 -17.34 8.44
CA GLY A 364 -5.64 -18.74 8.14
C GLY A 364 -4.39 -19.48 7.64
N ILE A 365 -3.56 -18.85 6.79
CA ILE A 365 -2.29 -19.44 6.34
C ILE A 365 -1.34 -19.63 7.54
N LEU A 366 -1.19 -18.62 8.38
CA LEU A 366 -0.29 -18.67 9.53
C LEU A 366 -0.73 -19.73 10.54
N ASN A 367 -2.02 -19.83 10.85
CA ASN A 367 -2.57 -20.84 11.74
C ASN A 367 -2.31 -22.26 11.19
N GLU A 368 -2.53 -22.52 9.89
CA GLU A 368 -2.23 -23.84 9.31
C GLU A 368 -0.72 -24.16 9.27
N ILE A 369 0.15 -23.15 9.05
CA ILE A 369 1.61 -23.34 9.12
C ILE A 369 1.98 -23.81 10.54
N GLU A 370 1.44 -23.18 11.56
CA GLU A 370 1.67 -23.52 12.97
C GLU A 370 1.13 -24.92 13.32
N GLU A 371 -0.15 -25.19 12.99
CA GLU A 371 -0.82 -26.46 13.27
C GLU A 371 -0.16 -27.66 12.58
N GLN A 372 0.32 -27.49 11.34
CA GLN A 372 0.96 -28.55 10.56
C GLN A 372 2.48 -28.58 10.73
N ASN A 373 3.05 -27.67 11.51
CA ASN A 373 4.49 -27.57 11.74
C ASN A 373 5.31 -27.45 10.44
N ILE A 374 4.81 -26.64 9.47
CA ILE A 374 5.42 -26.44 8.15
C ILE A 374 6.70 -25.64 8.32
N SER A 375 7.83 -26.20 7.85
CA SER A 375 9.12 -25.47 7.89
C SER A 375 9.17 -24.31 6.89
N ASP A 376 10.08 -23.35 7.16
CA ASP A 376 10.34 -22.24 6.24
C ASP A 376 10.70 -22.76 4.84
N GLU A 377 11.58 -23.77 4.73
CA GLU A 377 12.00 -24.36 3.48
C GLU A 377 10.82 -24.97 2.71
N GLU A 378 9.94 -25.68 3.39
CA GLU A 378 8.75 -26.27 2.79
C GLU A 378 7.77 -25.17 2.30
N LEU A 379 7.56 -24.11 3.11
CA LEU A 379 6.73 -22.99 2.69
C LEU A 379 7.28 -22.30 1.45
N PHE A 380 8.57 -21.99 1.41
CA PHE A 380 9.20 -21.36 0.26
C PHE A 380 9.13 -22.23 -0.99
N GLN A 381 9.30 -23.55 -0.83
CA GLN A 381 9.11 -24.50 -1.93
C GLN A 381 7.66 -24.48 -2.44
N ARG A 382 6.67 -24.48 -1.56
CA ARG A 382 5.24 -24.36 -1.92
C ARG A 382 4.95 -23.08 -2.67
N LEU A 383 5.55 -21.95 -2.26
CA LEU A 383 5.38 -20.64 -2.89
C LEU A 383 6.19 -20.51 -4.20
N ASN A 384 7.09 -21.45 -4.48
CA ASN A 384 8.04 -21.38 -5.60
C ASN A 384 8.94 -20.12 -5.53
N ILE A 385 9.32 -19.72 -4.31
CA ILE A 385 10.25 -18.63 -4.02
C ILE A 385 11.62 -19.25 -3.73
N GLU A 386 12.69 -18.69 -4.31
CA GLU A 386 14.05 -19.10 -3.96
C GLU A 386 14.32 -18.77 -2.48
N PHE A 387 14.55 -19.82 -1.70
CA PHE A 387 15.05 -19.71 -0.34
C PHE A 387 16.57 -19.58 -0.41
N SER A 388 17.06 -18.36 -0.50
CA SER A 388 18.51 -18.14 -0.44
C SER A 388 18.98 -18.13 1.02
N GLN A 389 20.14 -18.77 1.28
CA GLN A 389 20.78 -18.70 2.62
C GLN A 389 21.16 -17.25 2.99
N GLU A 390 21.24 -16.34 2.00
CA GLU A 390 21.45 -14.91 2.20
C GLU A 390 20.26 -14.21 2.88
N ASN A 391 19.05 -14.81 2.81
CA ASN A 391 17.88 -14.38 3.53
C ASN A 391 17.80 -14.96 4.95
N LYS A 392 18.76 -15.78 5.38
CA LYS A 392 18.84 -16.21 6.78
C LYS A 392 19.12 -15.00 7.65
N ILE A 393 18.12 -14.67 8.45
CA ILE A 393 18.17 -13.58 9.42
C ILE A 393 19.33 -13.83 10.37
N ASN A 394 20.31 -12.95 10.33
CA ASN A 394 21.41 -12.99 11.29
C ASN A 394 20.94 -12.28 12.57
N LEU A 395 20.45 -13.08 13.52
CA LEU A 395 19.91 -12.59 14.80
C LEU A 395 20.93 -11.80 15.64
N ASP A 396 22.24 -11.92 15.34
CA ASP A 396 23.31 -11.23 16.07
C ASP A 396 23.40 -9.72 15.78
N LEU A 397 22.67 -9.21 14.78
CA LEU A 397 22.73 -7.81 14.36
C LEU A 397 21.51 -6.98 14.79
N LYS A 398 20.90 -7.34 15.89
CA LYS A 398 19.66 -6.72 16.38
C LYS A 398 19.73 -5.20 16.60
N ASN A 399 20.91 -4.64 16.79
CA ASN A 399 21.13 -3.24 17.20
C ASN A 399 21.76 -2.32 16.15
N THR A 400 21.99 -2.80 14.92
CA THR A 400 22.54 -1.93 13.86
C THR A 400 21.45 -1.00 13.33
N LEU A 401 21.67 0.30 13.42
CA LEU A 401 20.81 1.30 12.80
C LEU A 401 21.04 1.26 11.28
N MET A 402 19.96 1.16 10.53
CA MET A 402 19.99 1.22 9.07
C MET A 402 19.39 2.55 8.62
N PRO A 403 19.93 3.19 7.57
CA PRO A 403 19.37 4.44 7.04
C PRO A 403 17.99 4.17 6.42
N ASP A 404 17.17 5.21 6.38
CA ASP A 404 15.84 5.12 5.76
C ASP A 404 15.90 5.04 4.23
N LEU A 405 16.96 5.61 3.64
CA LEU A 405 17.25 5.58 2.21
C LEU A 405 18.68 5.08 1.98
N ILE A 406 18.85 4.10 1.09
CA ILE A 406 20.15 3.55 0.70
C ILE A 406 20.47 3.99 -0.74
N SER A 407 21.67 4.56 -0.92
CA SER A 407 22.22 4.97 -2.21
C SER A 407 23.60 4.33 -2.46
N SER A 408 24.22 4.64 -3.59
CA SER A 408 25.56 4.16 -3.92
C SER A 408 26.68 4.74 -3.03
N SER A 409 26.36 5.74 -2.21
CA SER A 409 27.30 6.38 -1.27
C SER A 409 27.24 5.81 0.14
N ASP A 410 26.26 4.98 0.44
CA ASP A 410 26.04 4.34 1.73
C ASP A 410 26.58 2.90 1.77
#